data_823528c756fdfff053423d36e23830d2
#
_entry.id   823528c756fdfff053423d36e23830d2
#
_cell.length_a   1.000
_cell.length_b   1.000
_cell.length_c   1.000
_cell.angle_alpha   90.00
_cell.angle_beta   90.00
_cell.angle_gamma   90.00
#
_symmetry.space_group_name_H-M   'P 1'
#
loop_
_entity.id
_entity.type
_entity.pdbx_description
1 polymer ?
#
loop_
_entity_poly.entity_id
_entity_poly.type
_entity_poly.pdbx_seq_one_letter_code
_entity_poly.pdbx_strand_id
1 'polypeptide(L)'
;MITSDNVISADNQQERLVFIGWLVGFVDGEGCFSIGFVKQPDRGKRHGYSTGYQVMHRFVVTQGVKSINSVEEIKDFFGVGNVRINHRHDNHKEDLAQYSVNNERDLLETIIPFFEKYPLHTAKRYNFEQFAKCMRIISQHRHVTHEGLIQIAEIAQTMNHRKPRDELIRILRDYTPNTSNSEDIVQST
;
A
#
# COMPACT_ATOMS: atom_id res chain seq x y z
N MET A 1 44.68 -16.18 -10.62
CA MET A 1 44.40 -16.63 -9.23
C MET A 1 43.05 -16.04 -8.81
N ILE A 2 42.02 -16.86 -8.64
CA ILE A 2 40.72 -16.44 -8.08
C ILE A 2 40.96 -16.43 -6.57
N THR A 3 40.93 -15.26 -5.95
CA THR A 3 41.11 -15.13 -4.50
C THR A 3 39.84 -15.64 -3.77
N SER A 4 40.00 -16.20 -2.57
CA SER A 4 38.91 -16.72 -1.73
C SER A 4 37.80 -15.68 -1.50
N ASP A 5 38.15 -14.40 -1.45
CA ASP A 5 37.21 -13.29 -1.26
C ASP A 5 36.25 -13.10 -2.44
N ASN A 6 36.71 -13.40 -3.68
CA ASN A 6 35.85 -13.35 -4.88
C ASN A 6 34.83 -14.52 -4.92
N VAL A 7 35.19 -15.68 -4.39
CA VAL A 7 34.30 -16.85 -4.35
C VAL A 7 33.19 -16.63 -3.31
N ILE A 8 33.53 -16.18 -2.11
CA ILE A 8 32.54 -15.85 -1.06
C ILE A 8 31.56 -14.75 -1.52
N SER A 9 32.05 -13.75 -2.24
CA SER A 9 31.21 -12.68 -2.82
C SER A 9 30.25 -13.19 -3.90
N ALA A 10 30.70 -14.14 -4.74
CA ALA A 10 29.87 -14.74 -5.78
C ALA A 10 28.77 -15.65 -5.22
N ASP A 11 29.08 -16.47 -4.22
CA ASP A 11 28.12 -17.35 -3.56
C ASP A 11 27.04 -16.53 -2.84
N ASN A 12 27.40 -15.50 -2.11
CA ASN A 12 26.44 -14.60 -1.45
C ASN A 12 25.52 -13.88 -2.45
N GLN A 13 26.04 -13.53 -3.62
CA GLN A 13 25.26 -12.89 -4.68
C GLN A 13 24.27 -13.89 -5.30
N GLN A 14 24.68 -15.12 -5.51
CA GLN A 14 23.81 -16.18 -6.04
C GLN A 14 22.69 -16.53 -5.05
N GLU A 15 23.01 -16.73 -3.77
CA GLU A 15 22.02 -16.96 -2.71
C GLU A 15 20.99 -15.83 -2.64
N ARG A 16 21.46 -14.57 -2.74
CA ARG A 16 20.58 -13.41 -2.79
C ARG A 16 19.62 -13.44 -3.99
N LEU A 17 20.09 -13.83 -5.17
CA LEU A 17 19.26 -13.93 -6.37
C LEU A 17 18.24 -15.06 -6.27
N VAL A 18 18.61 -16.20 -5.66
CA VAL A 18 17.69 -17.30 -5.38
C VAL A 18 16.59 -16.84 -4.42
N PHE A 19 16.95 -16.13 -3.34
CA PHE A 19 15.97 -15.58 -2.41
C PHE A 19 15.04 -14.56 -3.08
N ILE A 20 15.56 -13.67 -3.93
CA ILE A 20 14.74 -12.71 -4.70
C ILE A 20 13.74 -13.44 -5.61
N GLY A 21 14.17 -14.49 -6.29
CA GLY A 21 13.27 -15.30 -7.13
C GLY A 21 12.16 -15.97 -6.33
N TRP A 22 12.50 -16.54 -5.16
CA TRP A 22 11.53 -17.08 -4.23
C TRP A 22 10.57 -16.01 -3.72
N LEU A 23 11.07 -14.84 -3.30
CA LEU A 23 10.28 -13.73 -2.78
C LEU A 23 9.27 -13.21 -3.81
N VAL A 24 9.69 -13.04 -5.07
CA VAL A 24 8.80 -12.63 -6.16
C VAL A 24 7.70 -13.66 -6.37
N GLY A 25 8.03 -14.94 -6.48
CA GLY A 25 7.05 -16.01 -6.62
C GLY A 25 6.11 -16.13 -5.42
N PHE A 26 6.64 -15.96 -4.19
CA PHE A 26 5.85 -15.99 -2.98
C PHE A 26 4.86 -14.82 -2.90
N VAL A 27 5.28 -13.61 -3.27
CA VAL A 27 4.40 -12.44 -3.35
C VAL A 27 3.41 -12.58 -4.50
N ASP A 28 3.76 -13.20 -5.61
CA ASP A 28 2.82 -13.52 -6.69
C ASP A 28 1.68 -14.45 -6.22
N GLY A 29 1.95 -15.37 -5.29
CA GLY A 29 0.94 -16.21 -4.65
C GLY A 29 0.16 -15.45 -3.57
N GLU A 30 0.84 -14.99 -2.55
CA GLU A 30 0.28 -14.61 -1.25
C GLU A 30 0.26 -13.10 -0.98
N GLY A 31 0.96 -12.29 -1.77
CA GLY A 31 1.03 -10.85 -1.57
C GLY A 31 -0.25 -10.11 -1.96
N CYS A 32 -0.49 -8.98 -1.37
CA CYS A 32 -1.61 -8.08 -1.71
C CYS A 32 -1.16 -6.63 -1.65
N PHE A 33 -1.43 -5.89 -2.72
CA PHE A 33 -1.31 -4.44 -2.80
C PHE A 33 -2.73 -3.86 -2.74
N SER A 34 -3.00 -2.96 -1.81
CA SER A 34 -4.35 -2.45 -1.61
C SER A 34 -4.42 -0.96 -1.34
N ILE A 35 -5.44 -0.34 -1.91
CA ILE A 35 -5.85 1.04 -1.64
C ILE A 35 -7.26 0.99 -1.05
N GLY A 36 -7.45 1.63 0.09
CA GLY A 36 -8.72 1.74 0.79
C GLY A 36 -9.11 3.19 1.03
N PHE A 37 -10.38 3.42 1.34
CA PHE A 37 -10.92 4.73 1.72
C PHE A 37 -11.70 4.58 3.00
N VAL A 38 -11.37 5.40 3.99
CA VAL A 38 -12.06 5.43 5.28
C VAL A 38 -12.70 6.80 5.44
N LYS A 39 -14.03 6.82 5.57
CA LYS A 39 -14.77 8.05 5.84
C LYS A 39 -14.35 8.58 7.22
N GLN A 40 -13.95 9.83 7.25
CA GLN A 40 -13.57 10.52 8.48
C GLN A 40 -14.65 11.55 8.82
N PRO A 41 -15.49 11.29 9.82
CA PRO A 41 -16.49 12.26 10.27
C PRO A 41 -15.79 13.46 10.93
N ASP A 42 -16.36 14.64 10.76
CA ASP A 42 -15.97 15.81 11.55
C ASP A 42 -16.09 15.52 13.03
N ARG A 43 -14.99 15.64 13.75
CA ARG A 43 -14.94 15.45 15.21
C ARG A 43 -14.83 16.82 15.91
N GLY A 44 -15.91 17.57 15.94
CA GLY A 44 -16.01 18.82 16.71
C GLY A 44 -14.88 19.82 16.40
N LYS A 45 -13.94 20.02 17.33
CA LYS A 45 -12.85 21.00 17.19
C LYS A 45 -11.69 20.60 16.25
N ARG A 46 -11.66 19.35 15.72
CA ARG A 46 -10.68 18.91 14.74
C ARG A 46 -11.34 18.90 13.36
N HIS A 47 -10.86 19.80 12.50
CA HIS A 47 -11.19 19.71 11.07
C HIS A 47 -10.75 18.35 10.55
N GLY A 48 -11.69 17.60 9.98
CA GLY A 48 -11.43 16.36 9.27
C GLY A 48 -10.60 16.61 8.00
N TYR A 49 -10.39 15.58 7.21
CA TYR A 49 -9.82 15.74 5.88
C TYR A 49 -10.77 16.59 5.03
N SER A 50 -10.23 17.53 4.26
CA SER A 50 -11.02 18.43 3.37
C SER A 50 -11.96 17.66 2.43
N THR A 51 -11.59 16.42 2.05
CA THR A 51 -12.38 15.52 1.22
C THR A 51 -13.34 14.63 2.03
N GLY A 52 -13.31 14.67 3.36
CA GLY A 52 -14.06 13.76 4.23
C GLY A 52 -13.57 12.31 4.24
N TYR A 53 -12.49 11.99 3.52
CA TYR A 53 -11.96 10.63 3.41
C TYR A 53 -10.45 10.58 3.64
N GLN A 54 -10.01 9.51 4.29
CA GLN A 54 -8.61 9.12 4.40
C GLN A 54 -8.29 8.01 3.41
N VAL A 55 -7.21 8.16 2.65
CA VAL A 55 -6.68 7.08 1.80
C VAL A 55 -5.81 6.16 2.65
N MET A 56 -6.13 4.88 2.62
CA MET A 56 -5.32 3.81 3.22
C MET A 56 -4.57 3.09 2.12
N HIS A 57 -3.27 2.91 2.29
CA HIS A 57 -2.41 2.18 1.36
C HIS A 57 -1.63 1.11 2.11
N ARG A 58 -1.47 -0.06 1.50
CA ARG A 58 -0.89 -1.19 2.20
C ARG A 58 -0.33 -2.25 1.24
N PHE A 59 0.88 -2.71 1.54
CA PHE A 59 1.43 -3.97 1.03
C PHE A 59 1.39 -5.01 2.14
N VAL A 60 0.94 -6.22 1.83
CA VAL A 60 0.75 -7.29 2.82
C VAL A 60 1.13 -8.63 2.21
N VAL A 61 1.76 -9.47 3.02
CA VAL A 61 1.93 -10.91 2.76
C VAL A 61 1.40 -11.67 3.97
N THR A 62 0.55 -12.68 3.74
CA THR A 62 -0.11 -13.42 4.83
C THR A 62 0.11 -14.92 4.63
N GLN A 63 0.44 -15.60 5.74
CA GLN A 63 0.62 -17.06 5.80
C GLN A 63 0.02 -17.63 7.08
N GLY A 64 -0.20 -18.95 7.13
CA GLY A 64 -0.47 -19.64 8.39
C GLY A 64 0.67 -19.44 9.39
N VAL A 65 0.33 -19.33 10.68
CA VAL A 65 1.33 -19.06 11.74
C VAL A 65 2.46 -20.08 11.79
N LYS A 66 2.23 -21.32 11.33
CA LYS A 66 3.28 -22.34 11.22
C LYS A 66 4.40 -21.95 10.26
N SER A 67 4.11 -21.07 9.31
CA SER A 67 5.07 -20.53 8.34
C SER A 67 5.51 -19.10 8.67
N ILE A 68 5.46 -18.68 9.94
CA ILE A 68 5.81 -17.33 10.38
C ILE A 68 7.22 -16.92 9.95
N ASN A 69 8.17 -17.85 9.95
CA ASN A 69 9.55 -17.59 9.54
C ASN A 69 9.63 -17.03 8.11
N SER A 70 8.77 -17.51 7.20
CA SER A 70 8.75 -17.00 5.80
C SER A 70 8.41 -15.52 5.72
N VAL A 71 7.49 -15.02 6.54
CA VAL A 71 7.12 -13.60 6.56
C VAL A 71 8.12 -12.76 7.38
N GLU A 72 8.81 -13.36 8.35
CA GLU A 72 9.92 -12.73 9.06
C GLU A 72 11.13 -12.55 8.15
N GLU A 73 11.50 -13.54 7.36
CA GLU A 73 12.57 -13.45 6.36
C GLU A 73 12.28 -12.33 5.32
N ILE A 74 11.03 -12.18 4.89
CA ILE A 74 10.62 -11.08 4.01
C ILE A 74 10.82 -9.73 4.68
N LYS A 75 10.42 -9.60 5.95
CA LYS A 75 10.62 -8.36 6.72
C LYS A 75 12.11 -8.04 6.88
N ASP A 76 12.92 -9.04 7.20
CA ASP A 76 14.36 -8.87 7.39
C ASP A 76 15.06 -8.49 6.07
N PHE A 77 14.63 -9.05 4.96
CA PHE A 77 15.13 -8.70 3.62
C PHE A 77 14.83 -7.25 3.24
N PHE A 78 13.62 -6.76 3.49
CA PHE A 78 13.25 -5.38 3.18
C PHE A 78 13.74 -4.37 4.23
N GLY A 79 13.95 -4.80 5.47
CA GLY A 79 14.34 -3.93 6.57
C GLY A 79 13.27 -2.93 7.02
N VAL A 80 12.05 -3.05 6.50
CA VAL A 80 10.90 -2.16 6.79
C VAL A 80 9.64 -2.97 7.07
N GLY A 81 8.62 -2.30 7.64
CA GLY A 81 7.34 -2.94 7.92
C GLY A 81 7.31 -3.72 9.24
N ASN A 82 6.22 -4.45 9.46
CA ASN A 82 5.97 -5.19 10.69
C ASN A 82 5.36 -6.56 10.42
N VAL A 83 5.71 -7.55 11.25
CA VAL A 83 5.04 -8.84 11.32
C VAL A 83 4.09 -8.84 12.52
N ARG A 84 2.87 -9.33 12.33
CA ARG A 84 1.85 -9.48 13.37
C ARG A 84 1.15 -10.82 13.22
N ILE A 85 0.73 -11.40 14.34
CA ILE A 85 -0.15 -12.57 14.37
C ILE A 85 -1.58 -12.07 14.49
N ASN A 86 -2.45 -12.50 13.57
CA ASN A 86 -3.88 -12.29 13.63
C ASN A 86 -4.53 -13.55 14.17
N HIS A 87 -5.01 -13.48 15.41
CA HIS A 87 -5.76 -14.56 16.03
C HIS A 87 -7.13 -14.66 15.38
N ARG A 88 -7.45 -15.84 14.85
CA ARG A 88 -8.72 -16.10 14.19
C ARG A 88 -9.75 -16.61 15.21
N HIS A 89 -10.93 -16.03 15.13
CA HIS A 89 -12.07 -16.43 15.97
C HIS A 89 -13.17 -17.12 15.14
N ASP A 90 -12.81 -17.53 13.91
CA ASP A 90 -13.68 -18.28 13.00
C ASP A 90 -13.41 -19.78 13.07
N ASN A 91 -14.11 -20.60 12.28
CA ASN A 91 -13.96 -22.05 12.24
C ASN A 91 -12.61 -22.56 11.69
N HIS A 92 -11.66 -21.67 11.39
CA HIS A 92 -10.33 -22.04 10.97
C HIS A 92 -9.44 -22.37 12.18
N LYS A 93 -8.67 -23.47 12.07
CA LYS A 93 -7.85 -24.01 13.15
C LYS A 93 -6.48 -23.35 13.31
N GLU A 94 -6.12 -22.41 12.44
CA GLU A 94 -4.78 -21.82 12.42
C GLU A 94 -4.85 -20.30 12.36
N ASP A 95 -4.09 -19.64 13.25
CA ASP A 95 -3.85 -18.19 13.21
C ASP A 95 -3.02 -17.82 11.99
N LEU A 96 -3.06 -16.54 11.62
CA LEU A 96 -2.35 -16.01 10.47
C LEU A 96 -1.20 -15.10 10.90
N ALA A 97 0.00 -15.38 10.38
CA ALA A 97 1.12 -14.46 10.41
C ALA A 97 1.05 -13.51 9.22
N GLN A 98 1.21 -12.22 9.46
CA GLN A 98 1.07 -11.19 8.44
C GLN A 98 2.23 -10.21 8.51
N TYR A 99 3.04 -10.15 7.44
CA TYR A 99 3.93 -9.03 7.17
C TYR A 99 3.17 -7.91 6.51
N SER A 100 3.40 -6.66 6.93
CA SER A 100 2.73 -5.49 6.34
C SER A 100 3.60 -4.25 6.33
N VAL A 101 3.52 -3.48 5.23
CA VAL A 101 4.10 -2.15 5.08
C VAL A 101 2.98 -1.17 4.79
N ASN A 102 2.81 -0.17 5.66
CA ASN A 102 1.77 0.87 5.58
C ASN A 102 2.37 2.27 5.55
N ASN A 103 3.66 2.40 5.86
CA ASN A 103 4.35 3.69 5.83
C ASN A 103 4.55 4.11 4.37
N GLU A 104 4.16 5.35 4.04
CA GLU A 104 4.25 5.89 2.68
C GLU A 104 5.68 5.88 2.15
N ARG A 105 6.62 6.35 2.97
CA ARG A 105 8.04 6.41 2.61
C ARG A 105 8.61 5.03 2.33
N ASP A 106 8.36 4.04 3.20
CA ASP A 106 8.84 2.67 3.05
C ASP A 106 8.29 2.03 1.78
N LEU A 107 7.02 2.30 1.45
CA LEU A 107 6.40 1.83 0.22
C LEU A 107 7.05 2.45 -1.02
N LEU A 108 7.30 3.76 -1.00
CA LEU A 108 7.88 4.50 -2.15
C LEU A 108 9.37 4.25 -2.34
N GLU A 109 10.14 4.14 -1.25
CA GLU A 109 11.60 4.04 -1.31
C GLU A 109 12.12 2.60 -1.33
N THR A 110 11.32 1.61 -0.86
CA THR A 110 11.76 0.23 -0.72
C THR A 110 10.90 -0.74 -1.55
N ILE A 111 9.60 -0.81 -1.27
CA ILE A 111 8.72 -1.85 -1.83
C ILE A 111 8.47 -1.63 -3.34
N ILE A 112 8.10 -0.42 -3.73
CA ILE A 112 7.80 -0.12 -5.14
C ILE A 112 9.04 -0.28 -6.03
N PRO A 113 10.22 0.29 -5.70
CA PRO A 113 11.42 0.11 -6.50
C PRO A 113 11.86 -1.34 -6.62
N PHE A 114 11.64 -2.16 -5.57
CA PHE A 114 11.95 -3.57 -5.62
C PHE A 114 11.13 -4.31 -6.68
N PHE A 115 9.80 -4.17 -6.68
CA PHE A 115 8.94 -4.85 -7.65
C PHE A 115 8.93 -4.21 -9.04
N GLU A 116 9.40 -2.98 -9.19
CA GLU A 116 9.72 -2.40 -10.50
C GLU A 116 10.96 -3.04 -11.11
N LYS A 117 11.96 -3.34 -10.28
CA LYS A 117 13.19 -4.02 -10.71
C LYS A 117 13.00 -5.53 -10.91
N TYR A 118 12.21 -6.16 -10.06
CA TYR A 118 11.92 -7.60 -10.07
C TYR A 118 10.41 -7.81 -10.24
N PRO A 119 9.89 -7.75 -11.48
CA PRO A 119 8.46 -7.71 -11.73
C PRO A 119 7.76 -9.02 -11.35
N LEU A 120 6.53 -8.89 -10.87
CA LEU A 120 5.61 -9.99 -10.67
C LEU A 120 5.17 -10.57 -12.03
N HIS A 121 4.78 -11.85 -12.05
CA HIS A 121 4.48 -12.58 -13.29
C HIS A 121 2.99 -12.87 -13.49
N THR A 122 2.20 -12.87 -12.42
CA THR A 122 0.77 -13.16 -12.46
C THR A 122 -0.08 -11.89 -12.67
N ALA A 123 -1.41 -12.02 -12.64
CA ALA A 123 -2.34 -10.88 -12.62
C ALA A 123 -2.07 -9.89 -11.47
N LYS A 124 -1.30 -10.29 -10.46
CA LYS A 124 -0.88 -9.42 -9.35
C LYS A 124 0.04 -8.30 -9.81
N ARG A 125 0.79 -8.49 -10.91
CA ARG A 125 1.57 -7.44 -11.56
C ARG A 125 0.71 -6.22 -11.90
N TYR A 126 -0.46 -6.44 -12.50
CA TYR A 126 -1.40 -5.36 -12.79
C TYR A 126 -1.81 -4.62 -11.52
N ASN A 127 -2.18 -5.35 -10.45
CA ASN A 127 -2.56 -4.72 -9.17
C ASN A 127 -1.42 -3.90 -8.57
N PHE A 128 -0.18 -4.40 -8.64
CA PHE A 128 1.01 -3.67 -8.21
C PHE A 128 1.20 -2.38 -9.04
N GLU A 129 1.09 -2.44 -10.36
CA GLU A 129 1.24 -1.26 -11.23
C GLU A 129 0.18 -0.18 -10.93
N GLN A 130 -1.08 -0.57 -10.68
CA GLN A 130 -2.12 0.36 -10.25
C GLN A 130 -1.84 0.93 -8.85
N PHE A 131 -1.41 0.10 -7.91
CA PHE A 131 -0.99 0.53 -6.59
C PHE A 131 0.15 1.56 -6.66
N ALA A 132 1.18 1.30 -7.45
CA ALA A 132 2.30 2.23 -7.64
C ALA A 132 1.85 3.58 -8.23
N LYS A 133 0.88 3.59 -9.17
CA LYS A 133 0.28 4.83 -9.68
C LYS A 133 -0.42 5.62 -8.57
N CYS A 134 -1.24 4.95 -7.75
CA CYS A 134 -1.90 5.60 -6.61
C CYS A 134 -0.87 6.18 -5.64
N MET A 135 0.18 5.44 -5.31
CA MET A 135 1.23 5.91 -4.40
C MET A 135 1.97 7.15 -4.94
N ARG A 136 2.18 7.26 -6.26
CA ARG A 136 2.74 8.47 -6.86
C ARG A 136 1.82 9.68 -6.76
N ILE A 137 0.50 9.50 -6.87
CA ILE A 137 -0.47 10.59 -6.63
C ILE A 137 -0.45 11.02 -5.16
N ILE A 138 -0.32 10.05 -4.24
CA ILE A 138 -0.24 10.30 -2.80
C ILE A 138 1.03 11.06 -2.45
N SER A 139 2.19 10.68 -3.00
CA SER A 139 3.48 11.35 -2.75
C SER A 139 3.52 12.81 -3.22
N GLN A 140 2.67 13.17 -4.19
CA GLN A 140 2.46 14.54 -4.64
C GLN A 140 1.43 15.31 -3.78
N HIS A 141 0.98 14.74 -2.66
CA HIS A 141 -0.07 15.28 -1.79
C HIS A 141 -1.42 15.56 -2.49
N ARG A 142 -1.63 15.02 -3.69
CA ARG A 142 -2.88 15.23 -4.44
C ARG A 142 -4.08 14.49 -3.84
N HIS A 143 -3.84 13.47 -3.02
CA HIS A 143 -4.87 12.72 -2.30
C HIS A 143 -5.68 13.56 -1.30
N VAL A 144 -5.25 14.79 -0.98
CA VAL A 144 -5.99 15.74 -0.13
C VAL A 144 -6.96 16.62 -0.90
N THR A 145 -6.96 16.53 -2.24
CA THR A 145 -7.90 17.24 -3.12
C THR A 145 -8.99 16.28 -3.62
N HIS A 146 -10.19 16.80 -3.94
CA HIS A 146 -11.27 15.99 -4.49
C HIS A 146 -10.88 15.33 -5.81
N GLU A 147 -10.24 16.09 -6.71
CA GLU A 147 -9.79 15.59 -7.99
C GLU A 147 -8.77 14.44 -7.86
N GLY A 148 -7.75 14.61 -7.03
CA GLY A 148 -6.75 13.57 -6.80
C GLY A 148 -7.33 12.35 -6.11
N LEU A 149 -8.30 12.53 -5.20
CA LEU A 149 -8.98 11.44 -4.54
C LEU A 149 -9.88 10.66 -5.51
N ILE A 150 -10.59 11.35 -6.42
CA ILE A 150 -11.36 10.72 -7.50
C ILE A 150 -10.42 9.88 -8.38
N GLN A 151 -9.30 10.44 -8.81
CA GLN A 151 -8.33 9.74 -9.64
C GLN A 151 -7.81 8.46 -8.94
N ILE A 152 -7.50 8.53 -7.64
CA ILE A 152 -7.09 7.34 -6.87
C ILE A 152 -8.24 6.32 -6.79
N ALA A 153 -9.49 6.76 -6.59
CA ALA A 153 -10.64 5.87 -6.51
C ALA A 153 -10.90 5.15 -7.84
N GLU A 154 -10.79 5.86 -8.98
CA GLU A 154 -10.93 5.31 -10.33
C GLU A 154 -9.87 4.26 -10.64
N ILE A 155 -8.63 4.48 -10.22
CA ILE A 155 -7.56 3.49 -10.35
C ILE A 155 -7.84 2.30 -9.41
N ALA A 156 -8.12 2.56 -8.14
CA ALA A 156 -8.27 1.53 -7.11
C ALA A 156 -9.45 0.58 -7.37
N GLN A 157 -10.54 1.02 -8.03
CA GLN A 157 -11.65 0.13 -8.38
C GLN A 157 -11.27 -0.92 -9.44
N THR A 158 -10.19 -0.73 -10.19
CA THR A 158 -9.70 -1.71 -11.17
C THR A 158 -8.84 -2.79 -10.54
N MET A 159 -8.43 -2.60 -9.26
CA MET A 159 -7.53 -3.50 -8.55
C MET A 159 -8.27 -4.66 -7.88
N ASN A 160 -7.54 -5.75 -7.64
CA ASN A 160 -7.99 -6.91 -6.87
C ASN A 160 -9.34 -7.46 -7.36
N HIS A 161 -10.34 -7.53 -6.47
CA HIS A 161 -11.68 -8.03 -6.78
C HIS A 161 -12.57 -7.00 -7.50
N ARG A 162 -12.01 -5.93 -8.05
CA ARG A 162 -12.74 -4.87 -8.76
C ARG A 162 -13.93 -4.35 -7.95
N LYS A 163 -13.70 -4.04 -6.67
CA LYS A 163 -14.75 -3.49 -5.80
C LYS A 163 -15.23 -2.14 -6.35
N PRO A 164 -16.51 -2.00 -6.71
CA PRO A 164 -17.01 -0.73 -7.25
C PRO A 164 -16.83 0.39 -6.23
N ARG A 165 -16.48 1.57 -6.72
CA ARG A 165 -16.33 2.80 -5.93
C ARG A 165 -17.17 3.94 -6.48
N ASP A 166 -18.18 3.59 -7.28
CA ASP A 166 -19.03 4.55 -7.99
C ASP A 166 -19.72 5.52 -7.03
N GLU A 167 -20.19 5.04 -5.87
CA GLU A 167 -20.81 5.89 -4.87
C GLU A 167 -19.80 6.91 -4.29
N LEU A 168 -18.59 6.48 -3.94
CA LEU A 168 -17.53 7.38 -3.47
C LEU A 168 -17.19 8.43 -4.52
N ILE A 169 -16.99 8.00 -5.78
CA ILE A 169 -16.67 8.87 -6.90
C ILE A 169 -17.79 9.89 -7.13
N ARG A 170 -19.06 9.45 -7.06
CA ARG A 170 -20.23 10.29 -7.17
C ARG A 170 -20.25 11.35 -6.06
N ILE A 171 -20.11 10.95 -4.80
CA ILE A 171 -20.08 11.87 -3.65
C ILE A 171 -18.98 12.92 -3.81
N LEU A 172 -17.80 12.53 -4.27
CA LEU A 172 -16.68 13.44 -4.46
C LEU A 172 -16.89 14.40 -5.64
N ARG A 173 -17.57 13.97 -6.71
CA ARG A 173 -17.91 14.83 -7.87
C ARG A 173 -19.03 15.81 -7.56
N ASP A 174 -20.01 15.38 -6.75
CA ASP A 174 -21.13 16.21 -6.35
C ASP A 174 -20.77 17.21 -5.25
N TYR A 175 -19.54 17.12 -4.70
CA TYR A 175 -19.06 18.03 -3.67
C TYR A 175 -18.83 19.41 -4.24
N THR A 176 -19.73 20.36 -3.92
CA THR A 176 -19.52 21.79 -4.15
C THR A 176 -18.88 22.38 -2.89
N PRO A 177 -17.67 22.95 -2.94
CA PRO A 177 -17.10 23.64 -1.79
C PRO A 177 -18.05 24.74 -1.33
N ASN A 178 -18.41 24.76 -0.05
CA ASN A 178 -19.15 25.89 0.54
C ASN A 178 -18.27 27.14 0.43
N THR A 179 -18.59 28.04 -0.49
CA THR A 179 -17.98 29.36 -0.69
C THR A 179 -18.47 30.39 0.32
N SER A 180 -18.97 29.99 1.47
CA SER A 180 -19.42 30.89 2.52
C SER A 180 -18.36 31.04 3.61
N ASN A 181 -17.29 31.82 3.36
CA ASN A 181 -16.48 32.49 4.40
C ASN A 181 -15.42 33.44 3.79
N SER A 182 -15.79 34.31 2.85
CA SER A 182 -14.89 35.38 2.37
C SER A 182 -15.55 36.75 2.21
N GLU A 183 -16.69 37.02 2.84
CA GLU A 183 -17.35 38.33 2.74
C GLU A 183 -17.50 39.13 4.03
N ASP A 184 -16.93 38.74 5.16
CA ASP A 184 -17.07 39.48 6.42
C ASP A 184 -15.79 40.18 6.94
N ILE A 185 -14.89 40.62 6.06
CA ILE A 185 -13.78 41.50 6.47
C ILE A 185 -13.65 42.67 5.48
N VAL A 186 -14.68 43.48 5.32
CA VAL A 186 -14.55 44.88 4.89
C VAL A 186 -15.83 45.62 5.34
N GLN A 187 -15.92 46.08 6.57
CA GLN A 187 -16.65 47.29 6.97
C GLN A 187 -16.49 47.50 8.49
N SER A 188 -15.48 48.22 8.88
CA SER A 188 -15.52 49.15 10.02
C SER A 188 -14.23 49.97 10.01
N THR A 189 -14.29 51.03 9.31
CA THR A 189 -13.54 52.26 9.63
C THR A 189 -14.45 53.19 10.37
#